data_71ce4b0d667c8d1731dc4c513d05c288
#
_entry.id   71ce4b0d667c8d1731dc4c513d05c288
#
_cell.length_a   1.000
_cell.length_b   1.000
_cell.length_c   1.000
_cell.angle_alpha   90.00
_cell.angle_beta   90.00
_cell.angle_gamma   90.00
#
_symmetry.space_group_name_H-M   'P 1'
#
loop_
_entity.id
_entity.type
_entity.pdbx_description
1 polymer ?
#
loop_
_entity_poly.entity_id
_entity_poly.type
_entity_poly.pdbx_seq_one_letter_code
_entity_poly.pdbx_strand_id
1 'polypeptide(L)'
;MPPAASRLDWRTIMTKRLYADLSEWWPLMSQPADYAEEADEIDHLISEAAPDARRILELGSGGGHLAANLKARFDVTLVDLSPAMLAVSKRLNPDCRHLTGDMRTFRLDESFDIVLIHDAIMHMTSADDLAAALATARAHLKPGGIGLFCPACT
;
A
#
# COMPACT_ATOMS: atom_id res chain seq x y z
N MET A 1 31.48 -5.00 31.69
CA MET A 1 30.77 -4.00 30.89
C MET A 1 29.40 -4.54 30.59
N PRO A 2 28.32 -3.89 30.98
CA PRO A 2 27.01 -4.29 30.49
C PRO A 2 26.90 -4.00 28.98
N PRO A 3 26.19 -4.85 28.18
CA PRO A 3 25.99 -4.59 26.78
C PRO A 3 25.21 -3.26 26.63
N ALA A 4 25.65 -2.44 25.67
CA ALA A 4 24.99 -1.20 25.34
C ALA A 4 23.50 -1.50 25.06
N ALA A 5 22.63 -0.99 25.90
CA ALA A 5 21.21 -1.03 25.65
C ALA A 5 20.98 -0.38 24.28
N SER A 6 20.53 -1.16 23.30
CA SER A 6 20.10 -0.66 22.01
C SER A 6 19.07 0.43 22.30
N ARG A 7 19.36 1.66 21.91
CA ARG A 7 18.36 2.75 21.98
C ARG A 7 17.18 2.28 21.14
N LEU A 8 16.13 1.87 21.81
CA LEU A 8 14.86 1.59 21.18
C LEU A 8 14.46 2.86 20.42
N ASP A 9 14.53 2.80 19.11
CA ASP A 9 14.11 3.92 18.27
C ASP A 9 12.60 4.10 18.46
N TRP A 10 12.24 5.13 19.22
CA TRP A 10 10.83 5.47 19.51
C TRP A 10 9.98 5.64 18.24
N ARG A 11 10.61 6.07 17.13
CA ARG A 11 9.92 6.21 15.83
C ARG A 11 9.49 4.85 15.30
N THR A 12 10.38 3.85 15.33
CA THR A 12 10.06 2.47 14.95
C THR A 12 8.99 1.86 15.86
N ILE A 13 9.04 2.14 17.17
CA ILE A 13 8.04 1.65 18.13
C ILE A 13 6.68 2.30 17.85
N MET A 14 6.64 3.61 17.66
CA MET A 14 5.40 4.34 17.40
C MET A 14 4.78 3.90 16.06
N THR A 15 5.58 3.76 15.01
CA THR A 15 5.10 3.29 13.71
C THR A 15 4.52 1.88 13.81
N LYS A 16 5.22 0.94 14.48
CA LYS A 16 4.70 -0.41 14.68
C LYS A 16 3.39 -0.43 15.49
N ARG A 17 3.30 0.37 16.54
CA ARG A 17 2.08 0.47 17.35
C ARG A 17 0.93 1.12 16.59
N LEU A 18 1.21 2.13 15.77
CA LEU A 18 0.21 2.81 14.97
C LEU A 18 -0.51 1.84 14.01
N TYR A 19 0.26 0.95 13.39
CA TYR A 19 -0.28 -0.05 12.45
C TYR A 19 -0.76 -1.36 13.11
N ALA A 20 -0.67 -1.46 14.43
CA ALA A 20 -1.15 -2.61 15.20
C ALA A 20 -2.16 -2.17 16.26
N ASP A 21 -1.68 -1.82 17.45
CA ASP A 21 -2.51 -1.53 18.62
C ASP A 21 -3.41 -0.29 18.46
N LEU A 22 -2.96 0.69 17.67
CA LEU A 22 -3.66 1.97 17.45
C LEU A 22 -4.39 2.03 16.09
N SER A 23 -4.45 0.92 15.36
CA SER A 23 -5.10 0.87 14.04
C SER A 23 -6.59 1.26 14.09
N GLU A 24 -7.29 1.00 15.19
CA GLU A 24 -8.70 1.40 15.37
C GLU A 24 -8.89 2.91 15.42
N TRP A 25 -7.84 3.68 15.77
CA TRP A 25 -7.84 5.13 15.79
C TRP A 25 -7.54 5.75 14.42
N TRP A 26 -7.07 4.92 13.48
CA TRP A 26 -6.71 5.37 12.14
C TRP A 26 -7.79 6.19 11.46
N PRO A 27 -9.10 5.78 11.48
CA PRO A 27 -10.16 6.55 10.86
C PRO A 27 -10.40 7.94 11.46
N LEU A 28 -9.90 8.20 12.68
CA LEU A 28 -9.97 9.51 13.31
C LEU A 28 -8.81 10.43 12.92
N MET A 29 -7.68 9.85 12.50
CA MET A 29 -6.47 10.59 12.14
C MET A 29 -6.36 10.81 10.63
N SER A 30 -7.06 10.02 9.84
CA SER A 30 -6.98 10.02 8.39
C SER A 30 -8.34 9.68 7.81
N GLN A 31 -8.80 10.46 6.85
CA GLN A 31 -10.08 10.26 6.19
C GLN A 31 -9.87 9.94 4.71
N PRO A 32 -10.78 9.17 4.05
CA PRO A 32 -10.69 8.95 2.61
C PRO A 32 -10.65 10.23 1.79
N ALA A 33 -11.33 11.29 2.25
CA ALA A 33 -11.34 12.58 1.57
C ALA A 33 -9.96 13.25 1.52
N ASP A 34 -9.07 12.95 2.46
CA ASP A 34 -7.70 13.49 2.48
C ASP A 34 -6.85 12.96 1.32
N TYR A 35 -7.27 11.84 0.71
CA TYR A 35 -6.60 11.16 -0.41
C TYR A 35 -7.27 11.40 -1.77
N ALA A 36 -8.29 12.24 -1.84
CA ALA A 36 -9.06 12.44 -3.07
C ALA A 36 -8.21 13.07 -4.19
N GLU A 37 -7.43 14.10 -3.88
CA GLU A 37 -6.53 14.74 -4.84
C GLU A 37 -5.47 13.78 -5.38
N GLU A 38 -4.83 12.98 -4.51
CA GLU A 38 -3.83 11.99 -4.91
C GLU A 38 -4.46 10.88 -5.76
N ALA A 39 -5.68 10.45 -5.41
CA ALA A 39 -6.40 9.46 -6.20
C ALA A 39 -6.75 9.99 -7.59
N ASP A 40 -7.14 11.25 -7.70
CA ASP A 40 -7.43 11.91 -8.99
C ASP A 40 -6.15 12.02 -9.85
N GLU A 41 -5.01 12.35 -9.26
CA GLU A 41 -3.72 12.37 -9.96
C GLU A 41 -3.31 10.97 -10.44
N ILE A 42 -3.45 9.95 -9.60
CA ILE A 42 -3.16 8.56 -9.95
C ILE A 42 -4.09 8.10 -11.09
N ASP A 43 -5.39 8.39 -10.99
CA ASP A 43 -6.36 8.05 -12.03
C ASP A 43 -6.04 8.74 -13.36
N HIS A 44 -5.62 10.00 -13.32
CA HIS A 44 -5.18 10.74 -14.49
C HIS A 44 -3.95 10.10 -15.15
N LEU A 45 -2.91 9.79 -14.38
CA LEU A 45 -1.69 9.11 -14.87
C LEU A 45 -2.01 7.75 -15.49
N ILE A 46 -2.89 6.95 -14.85
CA ILE A 46 -3.33 5.67 -15.40
C ILE A 46 -4.10 5.88 -16.71
N SER A 47 -4.97 6.89 -16.77
CA SER A 47 -5.78 7.19 -17.95
C SER A 47 -4.94 7.54 -19.16
N GLU A 48 -3.84 8.27 -18.95
CA GLU A 48 -2.90 8.64 -20.00
C GLU A 48 -2.04 7.46 -20.48
N ALA A 49 -1.52 6.67 -19.52
CA ALA A 49 -0.53 5.65 -19.81
C ALA A 49 -1.14 4.26 -20.11
N ALA A 50 -2.31 3.95 -19.54
CA ALA A 50 -3.02 2.68 -19.70
C ALA A 50 -4.55 2.88 -19.65
N PRO A 51 -5.16 3.48 -20.65
CA PRO A 51 -6.59 3.86 -20.65
C PRO A 51 -7.54 2.66 -20.47
N ASP A 52 -7.09 1.46 -20.83
CA ASP A 52 -7.86 0.22 -20.71
C ASP A 52 -7.64 -0.52 -19.39
N ALA A 53 -6.81 0.01 -18.49
CA ALA A 53 -6.54 -0.60 -17.19
C ALA A 53 -7.82 -0.72 -16.36
N ARG A 54 -7.98 -1.86 -15.68
CA ARG A 54 -9.14 -2.14 -14.82
C ARG A 54 -8.75 -2.70 -13.47
N ARG A 55 -7.67 -3.45 -13.38
CA ARG A 55 -7.27 -4.17 -12.16
C ARG A 55 -6.02 -3.56 -11.55
N ILE A 56 -6.13 -3.16 -10.29
CA ILE A 56 -5.02 -2.62 -9.48
C ILE A 56 -4.68 -3.61 -8.37
N LEU A 57 -3.39 -3.86 -8.17
CA LEU A 57 -2.84 -4.45 -6.95
C LEU A 57 -2.15 -3.33 -6.16
N GLU A 58 -2.65 -3.02 -4.97
CA GLU A 58 -2.01 -2.08 -4.05
C GLU A 58 -1.24 -2.84 -2.98
N LEU A 59 0.09 -2.64 -2.93
CA LEU A 59 0.98 -3.23 -1.94
C LEU A 59 1.28 -2.21 -0.83
N GLY A 60 1.06 -2.60 0.42
CA GLY A 60 1.15 -1.68 1.55
C GLY A 60 -0.06 -0.76 1.65
N SER A 61 -1.26 -1.32 1.50
CA SER A 61 -2.51 -0.55 1.37
C SER A 61 -2.98 0.14 2.65
N GLY A 62 -2.43 -0.24 3.81
CA GLY A 62 -2.84 0.33 5.10
C GLY A 62 -4.34 0.24 5.36
N GLY A 63 -4.93 1.34 5.79
CA GLY A 63 -6.37 1.48 6.07
C GLY A 63 -7.28 1.55 4.84
N GLY A 64 -6.73 1.53 3.62
CA GLY A 64 -7.49 1.48 2.38
C GLY A 64 -8.15 2.81 1.98
N HIS A 65 -7.64 3.94 2.45
CA HIS A 65 -8.22 5.26 2.16
C HIS A 65 -8.04 5.68 0.71
N LEU A 66 -6.87 5.39 0.12
CA LEU A 66 -6.63 5.64 -1.29
C LEU A 66 -7.53 4.75 -2.16
N ALA A 67 -7.62 3.46 -1.84
CA ALA A 67 -8.49 2.52 -2.54
C ALA A 67 -9.97 2.91 -2.48
N ALA A 68 -10.43 3.54 -1.40
CA ALA A 68 -11.80 4.03 -1.27
C ALA A 68 -12.18 5.03 -2.37
N ASN A 69 -11.21 5.79 -2.86
CA ASN A 69 -11.39 6.73 -3.98
C ASN A 69 -11.21 6.03 -5.35
N LEU A 70 -10.28 5.07 -5.46
CA LEU A 70 -9.97 4.41 -6.74
C LEU A 70 -10.97 3.32 -7.13
N LYS A 71 -11.63 2.67 -6.16
CA LYS A 71 -12.51 1.52 -6.40
C LYS A 71 -13.78 1.83 -7.21
N ALA A 72 -14.13 3.09 -7.37
CA ALA A 72 -15.26 3.50 -8.23
C ALA A 72 -14.99 3.16 -9.71
N ARG A 73 -13.71 3.14 -10.09
CA ARG A 73 -13.28 2.89 -11.47
C ARG A 73 -12.53 1.58 -11.65
N PHE A 74 -11.80 1.15 -10.63
CA PHE A 74 -10.89 0.00 -10.71
C PHE A 74 -11.33 -1.14 -9.77
N ASP A 75 -11.05 -2.37 -10.19
CA ASP A 75 -11.07 -3.55 -9.32
C ASP A 75 -9.75 -3.59 -8.52
N VAL A 76 -9.82 -3.21 -7.24
CA VAL A 76 -8.64 -3.03 -6.38
C VAL A 76 -8.48 -4.23 -5.46
N THR A 77 -7.32 -4.87 -5.52
CA THR A 77 -6.86 -5.88 -4.56
C THR A 77 -5.85 -5.23 -3.62
N LEU A 78 -6.09 -5.35 -2.32
CA LEU A 78 -5.36 -4.68 -1.25
C LEU A 78 -4.49 -5.67 -0.50
N VAL A 79 -3.20 -5.38 -0.39
CA VAL A 79 -2.22 -6.20 0.35
C VAL A 79 -1.55 -5.33 1.40
N ASP A 80 -1.55 -5.79 2.64
CA ASP A 80 -0.80 -5.15 3.73
C ASP A 80 -0.20 -6.20 4.66
N LEU A 81 0.90 -5.85 5.30
CA LEU A 81 1.56 -6.69 6.29
C LEU A 81 0.78 -6.79 7.60
N SER A 82 0.00 -5.74 7.92
CA SER A 82 -0.77 -5.63 9.17
C SER A 82 -2.20 -6.14 9.00
N PRO A 83 -2.57 -7.28 9.63
CA PRO A 83 -3.96 -7.73 9.66
C PRO A 83 -4.91 -6.72 10.31
N ALA A 84 -4.43 -5.93 11.28
CA ALA A 84 -5.21 -4.90 11.94
C ALA A 84 -5.58 -3.76 10.98
N MET A 85 -4.63 -3.30 10.16
CA MET A 85 -4.91 -2.30 9.11
C MET A 85 -5.84 -2.85 8.04
N LEU A 86 -5.69 -4.10 7.64
CA LEU A 86 -6.61 -4.76 6.71
C LEU A 86 -8.04 -4.88 7.29
N ALA A 87 -8.19 -5.06 8.60
CA ALA A 87 -9.49 -5.05 9.24
C ALA A 87 -10.16 -3.66 9.16
N VAL A 88 -9.40 -2.58 9.32
CA VAL A 88 -9.87 -1.21 9.10
C VAL A 88 -10.28 -1.03 7.64
N SER A 89 -9.40 -1.40 6.71
CA SER A 89 -9.63 -1.29 5.27
C SER A 89 -10.86 -2.07 4.82
N LYS A 90 -11.10 -3.26 5.38
CA LYS A 90 -12.26 -4.11 5.03
C LYS A 90 -13.59 -3.50 5.46
N ARG A 91 -13.61 -2.76 6.56
CA ARG A 91 -14.82 -2.01 6.97
C ARG A 91 -15.12 -0.86 5.99
N LEU A 92 -14.07 -0.19 5.50
CA LEU A 92 -14.18 0.91 4.55
C LEU A 92 -14.46 0.44 3.11
N ASN A 93 -13.85 -0.67 2.73
CA ASN A 93 -13.90 -1.22 1.37
C ASN A 93 -14.35 -2.69 1.39
N PRO A 94 -15.58 -3.00 1.81
CA PRO A 94 -16.05 -4.40 1.94
C PRO A 94 -16.14 -5.11 0.57
N ASP A 95 -16.19 -4.39 -0.50
CA ASP A 95 -16.25 -4.81 -1.89
C ASP A 95 -14.87 -5.10 -2.50
N CYS A 96 -13.78 -4.69 -1.84
CA CYS A 96 -12.42 -4.99 -2.29
C CYS A 96 -11.90 -6.31 -1.71
N ARG A 97 -10.97 -6.92 -2.42
CA ARG A 97 -10.24 -8.11 -1.94
C ARG A 97 -9.08 -7.68 -1.02
N HIS A 98 -8.95 -8.31 0.14
CA HIS A 98 -7.91 -8.03 1.11
C HIS A 98 -7.06 -9.27 1.38
N LEU A 99 -5.74 -9.13 1.30
CA LEU A 99 -4.77 -10.21 1.50
C LEU A 99 -3.65 -9.73 2.41
N THR A 100 -3.25 -10.58 3.35
CA THR A 100 -2.06 -10.32 4.18
C THR A 100 -0.80 -10.69 3.41
N GLY A 101 0.20 -9.80 3.38
CA GLY A 101 1.46 -10.08 2.74
C GLY A 101 2.49 -8.98 2.91
N ASP A 102 3.75 -9.37 2.81
CA ASP A 102 4.89 -8.45 2.78
C ASP A 102 5.19 -8.07 1.33
N MET A 103 5.21 -6.77 1.02
CA MET A 103 5.46 -6.28 -0.34
C MET A 103 6.80 -6.72 -0.93
N ARG A 104 7.75 -7.17 -0.09
CA ARG A 104 9.04 -7.68 -0.55
C ARG A 104 8.99 -9.12 -1.05
N THR A 105 8.03 -9.90 -0.57
CA THR A 105 7.98 -11.35 -0.80
C THR A 105 6.63 -11.88 -1.25
N PHE A 106 5.59 -11.04 -1.22
CA PHE A 106 4.23 -11.44 -1.59
C PHE A 106 4.20 -12.03 -3.00
N ARG A 107 3.46 -13.15 -3.15
CA ARG A 107 3.22 -13.77 -4.45
C ARG A 107 1.78 -14.25 -4.53
N LEU A 108 1.14 -13.92 -5.64
CA LEU A 108 -0.19 -14.35 -6.04
C LEU A 108 -0.11 -14.83 -7.48
N ASP A 109 -0.74 -15.95 -7.79
CA ASP A 109 -0.77 -16.48 -9.16
C ASP A 109 -1.82 -15.74 -10.01
N GLU A 110 -1.69 -14.43 -10.03
CA GLU A 110 -2.53 -13.51 -10.80
C GLU A 110 -1.69 -12.32 -11.28
N SER A 111 -2.14 -11.69 -12.36
CA SER A 111 -1.52 -10.48 -12.89
C SER A 111 -2.52 -9.31 -13.00
N PHE A 112 -1.99 -8.11 -12.92
CA PHE A 112 -2.74 -6.86 -12.82
C PHE A 112 -2.29 -5.89 -13.92
N ASP A 113 -3.17 -4.96 -14.26
CA ASP A 113 -2.84 -3.89 -15.20
C ASP A 113 -1.92 -2.87 -14.54
N ILE A 114 -2.17 -2.60 -13.25
CA ILE A 114 -1.41 -1.67 -12.43
C ILE A 114 -0.97 -2.36 -11.13
N VAL A 115 0.27 -2.12 -10.71
CA VAL A 115 0.73 -2.37 -9.34
C VAL A 115 1.11 -1.04 -8.72
N LEU A 116 0.46 -0.71 -7.62
CA LEU A 116 0.62 0.54 -6.90
C LEU A 116 1.31 0.29 -5.55
N ILE A 117 2.35 1.05 -5.27
CA ILE A 117 2.91 1.20 -3.92
C ILE A 117 2.90 2.70 -3.62
N HIS A 118 1.92 3.12 -2.85
CA HIS A 118 1.80 4.49 -2.36
C HIS A 118 2.74 4.68 -1.16
N ASP A 119 2.56 5.59 -0.29
CA ASP A 119 3.43 5.95 0.85
C ASP A 119 4.25 4.80 1.47
N ALA A 120 3.73 3.58 1.43
CA ALA A 120 4.38 2.39 1.97
C ALA A 120 5.78 2.11 1.40
N ILE A 121 6.14 2.64 0.22
CA ILE A 121 7.48 2.52 -0.35
C ILE A 121 8.54 3.13 0.58
N MET A 122 8.16 4.10 1.41
CA MET A 122 9.04 4.75 2.39
C MET A 122 9.52 3.80 3.50
N HIS A 123 8.87 2.65 3.67
CA HIS A 123 9.31 1.61 4.62
C HIS A 123 10.45 0.75 4.06
N MET A 124 10.79 0.87 2.77
CA MET A 124 11.92 0.19 2.15
C MET A 124 13.19 0.98 2.44
N THR A 125 13.85 0.66 3.56
CA THR A 125 14.98 1.44 4.11
C THR A 125 16.35 0.97 3.62
N SER A 126 16.41 -0.10 2.82
CA SER A 126 17.62 -0.60 2.18
C SER A 126 17.41 -0.77 0.68
N ALA A 127 18.51 -0.76 -0.08
CA ALA A 127 18.47 -1.04 -1.51
C ALA A 127 17.91 -2.44 -1.82
N ASP A 128 18.23 -3.42 -0.98
CA ASP A 128 17.75 -4.80 -1.14
C ASP A 128 16.24 -4.91 -0.90
N ASP A 129 15.71 -4.24 0.12
CA ASP A 129 14.27 -4.19 0.39
C ASP A 129 13.51 -3.51 -0.76
N LEU A 130 14.04 -2.38 -1.25
CA LEU A 130 13.46 -1.69 -2.38
C LEU A 130 13.46 -2.56 -3.64
N ALA A 131 14.59 -3.20 -3.95
CA ALA A 131 14.71 -4.10 -5.09
C ALA A 131 13.74 -5.28 -4.97
N ALA A 132 13.54 -5.84 -3.77
CA ALA A 132 12.60 -6.93 -3.52
C ALA A 132 11.14 -6.48 -3.73
N ALA A 133 10.76 -5.27 -3.26
CA ALA A 133 9.43 -4.72 -3.48
C ALA A 133 9.15 -4.46 -4.97
N LEU A 134 10.14 -3.91 -5.70
CA LEU A 134 10.03 -3.69 -7.14
C LEU A 134 9.93 -5.01 -7.92
N ALA A 135 10.69 -6.04 -7.50
CA ALA A 135 10.60 -7.38 -8.09
C ALA A 135 9.22 -8.01 -7.84
N THR A 136 8.64 -7.81 -6.66
CA THR A 136 7.27 -8.23 -6.35
C THR A 136 6.26 -7.52 -7.26
N ALA A 137 6.37 -6.21 -7.40
CA ALA A 137 5.50 -5.45 -8.30
C ALA A 137 5.58 -5.98 -9.74
N ARG A 138 6.80 -6.17 -10.25
CA ARG A 138 7.02 -6.71 -11.59
C ARG A 138 6.41 -8.11 -11.79
N ALA A 139 6.52 -8.97 -10.78
CA ALA A 139 5.99 -10.34 -10.85
C ALA A 139 4.46 -10.39 -10.99
N HIS A 140 3.77 -9.32 -10.59
CA HIS A 140 2.31 -9.22 -10.66
C HIS A 140 1.80 -8.34 -11.81
N LEU A 141 2.67 -7.75 -12.63
CA LEU A 141 2.26 -6.96 -13.79
C LEU A 141 2.02 -7.85 -15.01
N LYS A 142 0.92 -7.59 -15.71
CA LYS A 142 0.69 -8.09 -17.06
C LYS A 142 1.76 -7.54 -18.02
N PRO A 143 2.02 -8.19 -19.16
CA PRO A 143 2.78 -7.57 -20.23
C PRO A 143 2.18 -6.21 -20.61
N GLY A 144 3.00 -5.15 -20.59
CA GLY A 144 2.54 -3.77 -20.80
C GLY A 144 1.85 -3.10 -19.61
N GLY A 145 1.75 -3.80 -18.47
CA GLY A 145 1.25 -3.21 -17.22
C GLY A 145 2.21 -2.21 -16.61
N ILE A 146 1.70 -1.36 -15.71
CA ILE A 146 2.42 -0.21 -15.16
C ILE A 146 2.58 -0.35 -13.65
N GLY A 147 3.80 -0.14 -13.15
CA GLY A 147 4.09 0.06 -11.73
C GLY A 147 4.07 1.56 -11.39
N LEU A 148 3.26 1.94 -10.43
CA LEU A 148 3.24 3.29 -9.86
C LEU A 148 3.80 3.27 -8.44
N PHE A 149 4.82 4.10 -8.21
CA PHE A 149 5.51 4.19 -6.93
C PHE A 149 5.46 5.65 -6.47
N CYS A 150 4.63 5.91 -5.45
CA CYS A 150 4.36 7.27 -4.97
C CYS A 150 4.91 7.42 -3.54
N PRO A 151 6.16 7.89 -3.38
CA PRO A 151 6.67 8.21 -2.06
C PRO A 151 5.97 9.46 -1.51
N ALA A 152 5.72 9.48 -0.19
CA ALA A 152 5.19 10.68 0.47
C ALA A 152 6.09 11.89 0.19
N CYS A 153 5.49 12.97 -0.29
CA CYS A 153 6.16 14.27 -0.39
C CYS A 153 6.16 14.91 1.01
N THR A 154 7.35 15.12 1.57
CA THR A 154 7.55 15.85 2.85
C THR A 154 7.78 17.33 2.60
#